data_7d6628dcd2cd4c9c610bc3f1fe14465e
#
_entry.id   7d6628dcd2cd4c9c610bc3f1fe14465e
#
_cell.length_a   1.000
_cell.length_b   1.000
_cell.length_c   1.000
_cell.angle_alpha   90.00
_cell.angle_beta   90.00
_cell.angle_gamma   90.00
#
_symmetry.space_group_name_H-M   'P 1'
#
loop_
_entity.id
_entity.type
_entity.pdbx_description
1 polymer ?
#
loop_
_entity_poly.entity_id
_entity_poly.type
_entity_poly.pdbx_seq_one_letter_code
_entity_poly.pdbx_strand_id
1 'polypeptide(L)'
;MAKIVGNGEGSALLKDPLLAAEIVRATVRAISLPVTVKIRAGWDAESINAVEVAKRLEDAGASMICVHGRTRAQMYAPSADWSIIRAVKEAVSVPVVGNGDVFSGEDALRMLRETGCDGVMIARGAQGNPWIFSEVSAALEGRPYTPPTLTERLSIALEHAEDIVLEKGERIGIAESRKHMAWYLHGIRGAATARNAVMTASTLSDLRSIFSGLMQTE
;
A
#
# COMPACT_ATOMS: atom_id res chain seq x y z
N MET A 1 1.03 2.71 13.72
CA MET A 1 2.20 3.14 14.53
C MET A 1 1.71 3.52 15.91
N ALA A 2 2.30 2.96 16.97
CA ALA A 2 1.86 3.21 18.35
C ALA A 2 1.86 4.71 18.72
N LYS A 3 2.84 5.47 18.24
CA LYS A 3 2.94 6.92 18.47
C LYS A 3 1.73 7.72 17.94
N ILE A 4 1.22 7.38 16.75
CA ILE A 4 0.06 8.08 16.14
C ILE A 4 -1.22 7.73 16.88
N VAL A 5 -1.54 6.44 17.01
CA VAL A 5 -2.78 6.01 17.66
C VAL A 5 -2.80 6.28 19.17
N GLY A 6 -1.63 6.39 19.81
CA GLY A 6 -1.51 6.78 21.21
C GLY A 6 -1.93 8.24 21.47
N ASN A 7 -1.84 9.09 20.44
CA ASN A 7 -2.30 10.49 20.50
C ASN A 7 -3.77 10.66 20.10
N GLY A 8 -4.52 9.57 19.87
CA GLY A 8 -5.92 9.65 19.41
C GLY A 8 -6.09 9.89 17.91
N GLU A 9 -5.00 9.78 17.12
CA GLU A 9 -4.97 10.08 15.70
C GLU A 9 -5.10 8.81 14.81
N GLY A 10 -5.35 9.01 13.53
CA GLY A 10 -5.42 7.94 12.54
C GLY A 10 -6.52 6.93 12.86
N SER A 11 -6.16 5.63 12.92
CA SER A 11 -7.17 4.58 13.21
C SER A 11 -7.75 4.61 14.63
N ALA A 12 -7.22 5.42 15.55
CA ALA A 12 -7.85 5.64 16.85
C ALA A 12 -9.21 6.36 16.73
N LEU A 13 -9.41 7.14 15.68
CA LEU A 13 -10.68 7.79 15.36
C LEU A 13 -11.83 6.80 15.06
N LEU A 14 -11.53 5.53 14.80
CA LEU A 14 -12.56 4.49 14.71
C LEU A 14 -13.28 4.24 16.03
N LYS A 15 -12.70 4.68 17.16
CA LYS A 15 -13.35 4.64 18.48
C LYS A 15 -14.29 5.82 18.71
N ASP A 16 -14.17 6.88 17.92
CA ASP A 16 -14.99 8.08 17.96
C ASP A 16 -15.41 8.50 16.53
N PRO A 17 -16.40 7.80 15.94
CA PRO A 17 -16.88 8.11 14.59
C PRO A 17 -17.46 9.52 14.43
N LEU A 18 -17.94 10.13 15.52
CA LEU A 18 -18.45 11.50 15.49
C LEU A 18 -17.33 12.50 15.30
N LEU A 19 -16.25 12.38 16.06
CA LEU A 19 -15.06 13.22 15.90
C LEU A 19 -14.43 13.03 14.51
N ALA A 20 -14.37 11.79 14.00
CA ALA A 20 -13.89 11.52 12.65
C ALA A 20 -14.70 12.28 11.59
N ALA A 21 -16.03 12.28 11.70
CA ALA A 21 -16.92 13.00 10.80
C ALA A 21 -16.78 14.53 10.94
N GLU A 22 -16.59 15.05 12.16
CA GLU A 22 -16.34 16.48 12.40
C GLU A 22 -15.05 16.95 11.73
N ILE A 23 -13.96 16.18 11.84
CA ILE A 23 -12.69 16.48 11.18
C ILE A 23 -12.88 16.55 9.66
N VAL A 24 -13.56 15.56 9.06
CA VAL A 24 -13.81 15.53 7.61
C VAL A 24 -14.68 16.73 7.21
N ARG A 25 -15.76 17.03 7.93
CA ARG A 25 -16.62 18.18 7.65
C ARG A 25 -15.89 19.51 7.73
N ALA A 26 -15.02 19.68 8.72
CA ALA A 26 -14.18 20.87 8.84
C ALA A 26 -13.19 20.99 7.65
N THR A 27 -12.59 19.87 7.24
CA THR A 27 -11.67 19.83 6.08
C THR A 27 -12.41 20.18 4.80
N VAL A 28 -13.56 19.56 4.53
CA VAL A 28 -14.38 19.83 3.33
C VAL A 28 -14.77 21.32 3.24
N ARG A 29 -15.09 21.95 4.38
CA ARG A 29 -15.43 23.38 4.41
C ARG A 29 -14.24 24.31 4.18
N ALA A 30 -13.04 23.85 4.49
CA ALA A 30 -11.82 24.66 4.44
C ALA A 30 -11.16 24.69 3.06
N ILE A 31 -11.46 23.72 2.17
CA ILE A 31 -10.80 23.56 0.88
C ILE A 31 -11.81 23.29 -0.24
N SER A 32 -11.43 23.63 -1.49
CA SER A 32 -12.23 23.34 -2.69
C SER A 32 -11.88 22.01 -3.36
N LEU A 33 -10.86 21.29 -2.86
CA LEU A 33 -10.43 20.00 -3.40
C LEU A 33 -11.31 18.87 -2.85
N PRO A 34 -11.46 17.76 -3.59
CA PRO A 34 -12.12 16.56 -3.09
C PRO A 34 -11.40 16.02 -1.84
N VAL A 35 -12.17 15.73 -0.79
CA VAL A 35 -11.65 15.12 0.45
C VAL A 35 -11.93 13.63 0.39
N THR A 36 -10.89 12.81 0.43
CA THR A 36 -11.00 11.35 0.45
C THR A 36 -10.52 10.81 1.80
N VAL A 37 -11.10 9.70 2.25
CA VAL A 37 -10.78 9.16 3.57
C VAL A 37 -10.37 7.70 3.45
N LYS A 38 -9.30 7.32 4.18
CA LYS A 38 -8.89 5.92 4.30
C LYS A 38 -9.19 5.42 5.71
N ILE A 39 -9.92 4.29 5.80
CA ILE A 39 -10.30 3.66 7.07
C ILE A 39 -9.83 2.19 7.14
N ARG A 40 -9.92 1.62 8.33
CA ARG A 40 -9.81 0.19 8.58
C ARG A 40 -11.19 -0.39 8.94
N ALA A 41 -11.29 -1.73 9.02
CA ALA A 41 -12.48 -2.46 9.39
C ALA A 41 -13.05 -2.06 10.77
N GLY A 42 -12.17 -1.68 11.69
CA GLY A 42 -12.46 -1.30 13.07
C GLY A 42 -11.19 -1.16 13.88
N TRP A 43 -11.32 -0.91 15.16
CA TRP A 43 -10.18 -0.86 16.08
C TRP A 43 -9.64 -2.28 16.39
N ASP A 44 -10.52 -3.19 16.79
CA ASP A 44 -10.27 -4.59 17.11
C ASP A 44 -11.46 -5.47 16.68
N ALA A 45 -11.44 -6.75 17.02
CA ALA A 45 -12.47 -7.70 16.60
C ALA A 45 -13.85 -7.42 17.20
N GLU A 46 -13.89 -6.83 18.39
CA GLU A 46 -15.13 -6.50 19.10
C GLU A 46 -15.73 -5.17 18.66
N SER A 47 -15.00 -4.38 17.88
CA SER A 47 -15.38 -3.03 17.44
C SER A 47 -15.25 -2.82 15.93
N ILE A 48 -15.71 -3.80 15.14
CA ILE A 48 -15.81 -3.66 13.68
C ILE A 48 -16.97 -2.71 13.37
N ASN A 49 -16.64 -1.52 12.85
CA ASN A 49 -17.62 -0.45 12.61
C ASN A 49 -17.42 0.31 11.29
N ALA A 50 -16.69 -0.28 10.34
CA ALA A 50 -16.37 0.38 9.06
C ALA A 50 -17.59 0.92 8.31
N VAL A 51 -18.72 0.20 8.33
CA VAL A 51 -19.96 0.61 7.65
C VAL A 51 -20.57 1.86 8.29
N GLU A 52 -20.66 1.89 9.61
CA GLU A 52 -21.14 3.08 10.34
C GLU A 52 -20.24 4.28 10.09
N VAL A 53 -18.95 4.09 10.24
CA VAL A 53 -17.94 5.14 10.00
C VAL A 53 -18.05 5.67 8.57
N ALA A 54 -18.12 4.79 7.57
CA ALA A 54 -18.21 5.18 6.16
C ALA A 54 -19.43 6.06 5.88
N LYS A 55 -20.62 5.71 6.39
CA LYS A 55 -21.84 6.53 6.26
C LYS A 55 -21.65 7.91 6.87
N ARG A 56 -21.09 7.99 8.07
CA ARG A 56 -20.85 9.29 8.74
C ARG A 56 -19.83 10.15 7.99
N LEU A 57 -18.84 9.54 7.37
CA LEU A 57 -17.82 10.24 6.57
C LEU A 57 -18.41 10.75 5.25
N GLU A 58 -19.29 9.97 4.59
CA GLU A 58 -20.05 10.38 3.42
C GLU A 58 -20.96 11.57 3.76
N ASP A 59 -21.75 11.49 4.85
CA ASP A 59 -22.59 12.57 5.35
C ASP A 59 -21.79 13.83 5.72
N ALA A 60 -20.51 13.67 6.08
CA ALA A 60 -19.60 14.77 6.35
C ALA A 60 -19.00 15.40 5.08
N GLY A 61 -19.22 14.80 3.90
CA GLY A 61 -18.78 15.30 2.59
C GLY A 61 -17.53 14.63 2.03
N ALA A 62 -17.15 13.46 2.54
CA ALA A 62 -16.11 12.66 1.90
C ALA A 62 -16.52 12.27 0.48
N SER A 63 -15.66 12.49 -0.51
CA SER A 63 -15.91 12.21 -1.94
C SER A 63 -15.49 10.81 -2.38
N MET A 64 -14.73 10.08 -1.57
CA MET A 64 -14.30 8.69 -1.80
C MET A 64 -13.85 8.08 -0.47
N ILE A 65 -14.09 6.78 -0.29
CA ILE A 65 -13.67 6.05 0.91
C ILE A 65 -12.79 4.87 0.51
N CYS A 66 -11.57 4.80 1.05
CA CYS A 66 -10.72 3.63 0.92
C CYS A 66 -10.82 2.76 2.17
N VAL A 67 -11.13 1.47 2.00
CA VAL A 67 -11.38 0.53 3.12
C VAL A 67 -10.34 -0.56 3.15
N HIS A 68 -9.58 -0.67 4.23
CA HIS A 68 -8.73 -1.81 4.51
C HIS A 68 -9.51 -2.87 5.31
N GLY A 69 -9.68 -4.06 4.73
CA GLY A 69 -10.44 -5.17 5.32
C GLY A 69 -9.81 -5.81 6.57
N ARG A 70 -9.00 -5.09 7.33
CA ARG A 70 -8.44 -5.50 8.63
C ARG A 70 -8.70 -4.45 9.69
N THR A 71 -8.86 -4.88 10.94
CA THR A 71 -8.86 -3.98 12.09
C THR A 71 -7.46 -3.42 12.35
N ARG A 72 -7.37 -2.41 13.22
CA ARG A 72 -6.06 -1.88 13.66
C ARG A 72 -5.27 -2.93 14.42
N ALA A 73 -5.94 -3.73 15.26
CA ALA A 73 -5.29 -4.75 16.08
C ALA A 73 -4.69 -5.89 15.25
N GLN A 74 -5.34 -6.27 14.15
CA GLN A 74 -4.88 -7.34 13.25
C GLN A 74 -3.57 -7.03 12.52
N MET A 75 -3.20 -5.78 12.38
CA MET A 75 -1.99 -5.36 11.64
C MET A 75 -1.94 -5.95 10.21
N TYR A 76 -1.29 -7.10 10.02
CA TYR A 76 -1.10 -7.78 8.73
C TYR A 76 -1.54 -9.26 8.75
N ALA A 77 -2.07 -9.77 9.85
CA ALA A 77 -2.57 -11.12 9.99
C ALA A 77 -3.87 -11.13 10.83
N PRO A 78 -4.80 -12.01 10.54
CA PRO A 78 -4.93 -12.93 9.40
C PRO A 78 -5.16 -12.19 8.07
N SER A 79 -5.65 -12.86 7.01
CA SER A 79 -6.02 -12.26 5.73
C SER A 79 -7.05 -11.14 5.90
N ALA A 80 -7.03 -10.15 4.99
CA ALA A 80 -8.01 -9.09 4.97
C ALA A 80 -9.40 -9.65 4.66
N ASP A 81 -10.38 -9.27 5.46
CA ASP A 81 -11.78 -9.64 5.23
C ASP A 81 -12.41 -8.70 4.19
N TRP A 82 -12.53 -9.18 2.96
CA TRP A 82 -13.11 -8.42 1.87
C TRP A 82 -14.63 -8.28 1.96
N SER A 83 -15.32 -9.09 2.79
CA SER A 83 -16.75 -8.93 3.03
C SER A 83 -17.07 -7.57 3.67
N ILE A 84 -16.16 -7.02 4.46
CA ILE A 84 -16.27 -5.68 5.06
C ILE A 84 -16.21 -4.60 3.97
N ILE A 85 -15.34 -4.78 2.96
CA ILE A 85 -15.24 -3.85 1.83
C ILE A 85 -16.57 -3.85 1.05
N ARG A 86 -17.12 -5.04 0.77
CA ARG A 86 -18.44 -5.20 0.15
C ARG A 86 -19.53 -4.51 0.96
N ALA A 87 -19.60 -4.77 2.26
CA ALA A 87 -20.62 -4.18 3.12
C ALA A 87 -20.55 -2.63 3.15
N VAL A 88 -19.35 -2.06 3.10
CA VAL A 88 -19.18 -0.60 2.94
C VAL A 88 -19.66 -0.14 1.57
N LYS A 89 -19.27 -0.84 0.48
CA LYS A 89 -19.69 -0.48 -0.88
C LYS A 89 -21.22 -0.49 -1.04
N GLU A 90 -21.90 -1.46 -0.43
CA GLU A 90 -23.37 -1.55 -0.45
C GLU A 90 -24.06 -0.46 0.40
N ALA A 91 -23.32 0.16 1.32
CA ALA A 91 -23.88 1.08 2.32
C ALA A 91 -23.70 2.58 1.98
N VAL A 92 -22.81 2.93 1.04
CA VAL A 92 -22.51 4.31 0.64
C VAL A 92 -22.65 4.50 -0.87
N SER A 93 -22.87 5.75 -1.29
CA SER A 93 -23.04 6.14 -2.71
C SER A 93 -21.73 6.62 -3.33
N VAL A 94 -20.82 7.14 -2.52
CA VAL A 94 -19.49 7.59 -2.99
C VAL A 94 -18.62 6.42 -3.44
N PRO A 95 -17.65 6.64 -4.33
CA PRO A 95 -16.71 5.60 -4.74
C PRO A 95 -16.00 4.95 -3.55
N VAL A 96 -15.90 3.61 -3.58
CA VAL A 96 -15.19 2.82 -2.58
C VAL A 96 -13.96 2.15 -3.20
N VAL A 97 -12.80 2.34 -2.58
CA VAL A 97 -11.54 1.70 -2.97
C VAL A 97 -11.20 0.59 -1.98
N GLY A 98 -11.12 -0.65 -2.46
CA GLY A 98 -10.74 -1.81 -1.65
C GLY A 98 -9.23 -1.86 -1.41
N ASN A 99 -8.83 -2.24 -0.19
CA ASN A 99 -7.43 -2.38 0.19
C ASN A 99 -7.20 -3.62 1.06
N GLY A 100 -6.09 -4.29 0.84
CA GLY A 100 -5.61 -5.44 1.62
C GLY A 100 -5.43 -6.70 0.78
N ASP A 101 -4.23 -7.28 0.86
CA ASP A 101 -3.82 -8.56 0.26
C ASP A 101 -4.00 -8.65 -1.27
N VAL A 102 -3.66 -7.56 -1.95
CA VAL A 102 -3.54 -7.54 -3.41
C VAL A 102 -2.05 -7.59 -3.75
N PHE A 103 -1.63 -8.73 -4.32
CA PHE A 103 -0.24 -9.02 -4.69
C PHE A 103 -0.07 -9.40 -6.16
N SER A 104 -1.17 -9.43 -6.93
CA SER A 104 -1.20 -9.75 -8.36
C SER A 104 -2.35 -9.05 -9.08
N GLY A 105 -2.34 -9.07 -10.42
CA GLY A 105 -3.46 -8.65 -11.23
C GLY A 105 -4.72 -9.48 -10.97
N GLU A 106 -4.58 -10.79 -10.74
CA GLU A 106 -5.68 -11.67 -10.39
C GLU A 106 -6.33 -11.31 -9.05
N ASP A 107 -5.52 -10.99 -8.02
CA ASP A 107 -6.05 -10.52 -6.73
C ASP A 107 -6.86 -9.23 -6.89
N ALA A 108 -6.39 -8.30 -7.73
CA ALA A 108 -7.11 -7.06 -8.00
C ALA A 108 -8.47 -7.32 -8.67
N LEU A 109 -8.50 -8.16 -9.72
CA LEU A 109 -9.74 -8.56 -10.38
C LEU A 109 -10.69 -9.28 -9.43
N ARG A 110 -10.17 -10.17 -8.59
CA ARG A 110 -10.94 -10.90 -7.61
C ARG A 110 -11.55 -9.94 -6.58
N MET A 111 -10.79 -8.98 -6.04
CA MET A 111 -11.31 -7.97 -5.13
C MET A 111 -12.46 -7.18 -5.76
N LEU A 112 -12.29 -6.69 -6.98
CA LEU A 112 -13.35 -5.96 -7.69
C LEU A 112 -14.62 -6.81 -7.86
N ARG A 113 -14.48 -8.06 -8.29
CA ARG A 113 -15.64 -8.98 -8.48
C ARG A 113 -16.33 -9.33 -7.17
N GLU A 114 -15.57 -9.65 -6.13
CA GLU A 114 -16.13 -10.13 -4.86
C GLU A 114 -16.75 -9.01 -4.04
N THR A 115 -16.22 -7.79 -4.13
CA THR A 115 -16.65 -6.68 -3.27
C THR A 115 -17.53 -5.66 -3.98
N GLY A 116 -17.46 -5.58 -5.32
CA GLY A 116 -18.11 -4.54 -6.11
C GLY A 116 -17.50 -3.14 -5.92
N CYS A 117 -16.32 -3.03 -5.28
CA CYS A 117 -15.65 -1.73 -5.10
C CYS A 117 -15.23 -1.12 -6.45
N ASP A 118 -15.08 0.20 -6.49
CA ASP A 118 -14.83 0.98 -7.70
C ASP A 118 -13.35 1.04 -8.08
N GLY A 119 -12.47 0.63 -7.17
CA GLY A 119 -11.03 0.63 -7.39
C GLY A 119 -10.29 -0.18 -6.34
N VAL A 120 -9.00 -0.38 -6.57
CA VAL A 120 -8.13 -1.17 -5.67
C VAL A 120 -6.92 -0.35 -5.27
N MET A 121 -6.63 -0.30 -3.96
CA MET A 121 -5.40 0.28 -3.43
C MET A 121 -4.38 -0.82 -3.12
N ILE A 122 -3.24 -0.75 -3.79
CA ILE A 122 -2.14 -1.69 -3.58
C ILE A 122 -1.12 -1.06 -2.63
N ALA A 123 -0.66 -1.84 -1.64
CA ALA A 123 0.35 -1.40 -0.68
C ALA A 123 1.58 -2.33 -0.72
N ARG A 124 1.60 -3.38 0.09
CA ARG A 124 2.75 -4.30 0.16
C ARG A 124 3.03 -5.02 -1.16
N GLY A 125 2.02 -5.24 -2.02
CA GLY A 125 2.21 -5.84 -3.34
C GLY A 125 3.10 -5.02 -4.28
N ALA A 126 3.22 -3.70 -4.05
CA ALA A 126 4.10 -2.82 -4.81
C ALA A 126 5.54 -2.73 -4.26
N GLN A 127 5.81 -3.33 -3.09
CA GLN A 127 7.14 -3.29 -2.49
C GLN A 127 8.12 -4.15 -3.28
N GLY A 128 9.10 -3.51 -3.94
CA GLY A 128 10.03 -4.15 -4.86
C GLY A 128 9.38 -4.67 -6.15
N ASN A 129 8.14 -4.28 -6.41
CA ASN A 129 7.37 -4.66 -7.59
C ASN A 129 6.49 -3.48 -8.08
N PRO A 130 7.06 -2.39 -8.60
CA PRO A 130 6.26 -1.30 -9.14
C PRO A 130 5.46 -1.71 -10.39
N TRP A 131 5.83 -2.78 -11.07
CA TRP A 131 5.15 -3.31 -12.25
C TRP A 131 3.77 -3.91 -11.96
N ILE A 132 3.43 -4.13 -10.69
CA ILE A 132 2.10 -4.62 -10.30
C ILE A 132 0.96 -3.74 -10.84
N PHE A 133 1.20 -2.44 -10.98
CA PHE A 133 0.20 -1.53 -11.57
C PHE A 133 -0.03 -1.80 -13.06
N SER A 134 1.04 -2.09 -13.81
CA SER A 134 0.95 -2.50 -15.21
C SER A 134 0.30 -3.88 -15.37
N GLU A 135 0.62 -4.82 -14.46
CA GLU A 135 -0.02 -6.14 -14.39
C GLU A 135 -1.52 -6.02 -14.15
N VAL A 136 -1.92 -5.21 -13.16
CA VAL A 136 -3.33 -4.97 -12.85
C VAL A 136 -4.05 -4.30 -14.03
N SER A 137 -3.44 -3.29 -14.65
CA SER A 137 -4.01 -2.64 -15.84
C SER A 137 -4.21 -3.65 -16.99
N ALA A 138 -3.22 -4.48 -17.28
CA ALA A 138 -3.32 -5.52 -18.29
C ALA A 138 -4.43 -6.54 -17.97
N ALA A 139 -4.54 -6.96 -16.71
CA ALA A 139 -5.58 -7.87 -16.25
C ALA A 139 -6.99 -7.26 -16.40
N LEU A 140 -7.18 -5.99 -16.06
CA LEU A 140 -8.44 -5.26 -16.23
C LEU A 140 -8.87 -5.14 -17.69
N GLU A 141 -7.90 -4.99 -18.59
CA GLU A 141 -8.12 -4.87 -20.03
C GLU A 141 -8.17 -6.24 -20.76
N GLY A 142 -7.98 -7.35 -20.05
CA GLY A 142 -7.90 -8.69 -20.64
C GLY A 142 -6.69 -8.89 -21.56
N ARG A 143 -5.62 -8.10 -21.36
CA ARG A 143 -4.38 -8.18 -22.14
C ARG A 143 -3.35 -9.09 -21.48
N PRO A 144 -2.49 -9.76 -22.25
CA PRO A 144 -1.36 -10.48 -21.68
C PRO A 144 -0.41 -9.49 -20.98
N TYR A 145 0.18 -9.93 -19.87
CA TYR A 145 1.21 -9.21 -19.13
C TYR A 145 2.54 -9.98 -19.22
N THR A 146 3.62 -9.27 -19.52
CA THR A 146 4.97 -9.81 -19.48
C THR A 146 5.69 -9.20 -18.28
N PRO A 147 6.13 -10.01 -17.30
CA PRO A 147 6.87 -9.50 -16.15
C PRO A 147 8.26 -8.98 -16.58
N PRO A 148 8.85 -8.06 -15.81
CA PRO A 148 10.17 -7.55 -16.10
C PRO A 148 11.23 -8.65 -16.02
N THR A 149 12.26 -8.54 -16.84
CA THR A 149 13.49 -9.33 -16.74
C THR A 149 14.24 -9.01 -15.44
N LEU A 150 15.17 -9.88 -15.03
CA LEU A 150 16.02 -9.61 -13.86
C LEU A 150 16.80 -8.30 -14.04
N THR A 151 17.37 -8.08 -15.21
CA THR A 151 18.13 -6.87 -15.53
C THR A 151 17.27 -5.61 -15.38
N GLU A 152 16.06 -5.56 -15.94
CA GLU A 152 15.13 -4.44 -15.80
C GLU A 152 14.77 -4.20 -14.32
N ARG A 153 14.50 -5.27 -13.58
CA ARG A 153 14.16 -5.21 -12.17
C ARG A 153 15.29 -4.62 -11.32
N LEU A 154 16.52 -5.03 -11.55
CA LEU A 154 17.69 -4.55 -10.81
C LEU A 154 18.07 -3.12 -11.23
N SER A 155 17.89 -2.76 -12.51
CA SER A 155 18.09 -1.39 -12.98
C SER A 155 17.14 -0.40 -12.29
N ILE A 156 15.85 -0.70 -12.27
CA ILE A 156 14.85 0.15 -11.57
C ILE A 156 15.13 0.20 -10.05
N ALA A 157 15.62 -0.89 -9.47
CA ALA A 157 16.01 -0.87 -8.06
C ALA A 157 17.17 0.12 -7.82
N LEU A 158 18.17 0.16 -8.71
CA LEU A 158 19.27 1.12 -8.61
C LEU A 158 18.81 2.55 -8.81
N GLU A 159 17.98 2.83 -9.83
CA GLU A 159 17.39 4.16 -10.04
C GLU A 159 16.64 4.63 -8.78
N HIS A 160 15.84 3.76 -8.18
CA HIS A 160 15.12 4.07 -6.93
C HIS A 160 16.09 4.42 -5.78
N ALA A 161 17.22 3.71 -5.66
CA ALA A 161 18.23 4.05 -4.66
C ALA A 161 18.92 5.38 -4.97
N GLU A 162 19.20 5.65 -6.25
CA GLU A 162 19.81 6.90 -6.72
C GLU A 162 18.92 8.10 -6.42
N ASP A 163 17.62 8.01 -6.68
CA ASP A 163 16.63 9.05 -6.37
C ASP A 163 16.57 9.36 -4.86
N ILE A 164 16.56 8.31 -4.02
CA ILE A 164 16.59 8.52 -2.56
C ILE A 164 17.89 9.19 -2.12
N VAL A 165 19.02 8.81 -2.72
CA VAL A 165 20.32 9.41 -2.43
C VAL A 165 20.38 10.86 -2.90
N LEU A 166 19.83 11.14 -4.08
CA LEU A 166 19.77 12.52 -4.62
C LEU A 166 18.97 13.44 -3.70
N GLU A 167 17.85 12.97 -3.16
CA GLU A 167 16.97 13.74 -2.28
C GLU A 167 17.56 13.94 -0.87
N LYS A 168 18.18 12.87 -0.29
CA LYS A 168 18.51 12.83 1.15
C LYS A 168 20.02 12.83 1.46
N GLY A 169 20.84 12.80 0.43
CA GLY A 169 22.29 12.60 0.54
C GLY A 169 22.66 11.13 0.79
N GLU A 170 23.89 10.73 0.43
CA GLU A 170 24.30 9.33 0.37
C GLU A 170 24.15 8.61 1.70
N ARG A 171 24.60 9.20 2.81
CA ARG A 171 24.56 8.55 4.14
C ARG A 171 23.15 8.15 4.58
N ILE A 172 22.18 9.05 4.41
CA ILE A 172 20.78 8.80 4.81
C ILE A 172 20.08 7.97 3.73
N GLY A 173 20.27 8.35 2.46
CA GLY A 173 19.65 7.71 1.31
C GLY A 173 19.98 6.22 1.22
N ILE A 174 21.25 5.84 1.40
CA ILE A 174 21.66 4.42 1.40
C ILE A 174 21.02 3.68 2.58
N ALA A 175 21.05 4.25 3.78
CA ALA A 175 20.44 3.60 4.95
C ALA A 175 18.95 3.33 4.76
N GLU A 176 18.20 4.28 4.17
CA GLU A 176 16.77 4.13 3.88
C GLU A 176 16.50 3.19 2.70
N SER A 177 17.33 3.22 1.66
CA SER A 177 17.14 2.37 0.47
C SER A 177 17.34 0.87 0.73
N ARG A 178 18.15 0.46 1.72
CA ARG A 178 18.47 -0.95 2.00
C ARG A 178 17.24 -1.86 2.04
N LYS A 179 16.19 -1.46 2.76
CA LYS A 179 14.95 -2.26 2.84
C LYS A 179 14.23 -2.36 1.48
N HIS A 180 14.24 -1.28 0.69
CA HIS A 180 13.63 -1.27 -0.63
C HIS A 180 14.39 -2.20 -1.59
N MET A 181 15.72 -2.13 -1.56
CA MET A 181 16.60 -3.01 -2.35
C MET A 181 16.37 -4.48 -1.98
N ALA A 182 16.24 -4.79 -0.68
CA ALA A 182 15.93 -6.14 -0.22
C ALA A 182 14.58 -6.67 -0.76
N TRP A 183 13.59 -5.81 -0.95
CA TRP A 183 12.31 -6.20 -1.57
C TRP A 183 12.45 -6.52 -3.06
N TYR A 184 13.24 -5.75 -3.81
CA TYR A 184 13.52 -6.07 -5.22
C TYR A 184 14.23 -7.41 -5.43
N LEU A 185 14.93 -7.91 -4.42
CA LEU A 185 15.62 -9.21 -4.45
C LEU A 185 14.71 -10.42 -4.14
N HIS A 186 13.41 -10.21 -3.93
CA HIS A 186 12.49 -11.31 -3.64
C HIS A 186 12.38 -12.27 -4.83
N GLY A 187 12.51 -13.59 -4.59
CA GLY A 187 12.37 -14.62 -5.62
C GLY A 187 13.57 -14.76 -6.57
N ILE A 188 14.67 -14.04 -6.37
CA ILE A 188 15.88 -14.16 -7.18
C ILE A 188 16.80 -15.27 -6.63
N ARG A 189 17.42 -16.06 -7.51
CA ARG A 189 18.44 -17.03 -7.12
C ARG A 189 19.64 -16.31 -6.48
N GLY A 190 20.12 -16.79 -5.34
CA GLY A 190 21.20 -16.11 -4.59
C GLY A 190 20.76 -14.90 -3.77
N ALA A 191 19.46 -14.57 -3.74
CA ALA A 191 18.92 -13.40 -3.04
C ALA A 191 19.31 -13.30 -1.54
N ALA A 192 19.54 -14.42 -0.85
CA ALA A 192 19.92 -14.40 0.56
C ALA A 192 21.26 -13.70 0.78
N THR A 193 22.29 -14.09 0.01
CA THR A 193 23.61 -13.47 0.05
C THR A 193 23.55 -11.99 -0.35
N ALA A 194 22.86 -11.69 -1.45
CA ALA A 194 22.72 -10.33 -1.93
C ALA A 194 21.97 -9.43 -0.93
N ARG A 195 20.92 -9.93 -0.26
CA ARG A 195 20.23 -9.19 0.81
C ARG A 195 21.15 -8.85 1.97
N ASN A 196 21.99 -9.80 2.41
CA ASN A 196 22.94 -9.53 3.47
C ASN A 196 23.95 -8.45 3.06
N ALA A 197 24.46 -8.50 1.82
CA ALA A 197 25.35 -7.48 1.28
C ALA A 197 24.66 -6.11 1.20
N VAL A 198 23.44 -6.04 0.69
CA VAL A 198 22.63 -4.81 0.66
C VAL A 198 22.42 -4.20 2.04
N MET A 199 22.16 -5.01 3.07
CA MET A 199 21.94 -4.52 4.43
C MET A 199 23.20 -3.90 5.05
N THR A 200 24.39 -4.20 4.52
CA THR A 200 25.68 -3.63 4.96
C THR A 200 26.25 -2.58 4.02
N ALA A 201 25.66 -2.39 2.83
CA ALA A 201 26.08 -1.36 1.88
C ALA A 201 26.08 0.02 2.53
N SER A 202 27.09 0.83 2.29
CA SER A 202 27.27 2.17 2.84
C SER A 202 27.31 3.27 1.78
N THR A 203 27.54 2.89 0.52
CA THR A 203 27.61 3.78 -0.63
C THR A 203 26.73 3.29 -1.77
N LEU A 204 26.41 4.18 -2.70
CA LEU A 204 25.73 3.82 -3.95
C LEU A 204 26.57 2.88 -4.81
N SER A 205 27.90 3.04 -4.75
CA SER A 205 28.85 2.14 -5.43
C SER A 205 28.77 0.70 -4.93
N ASP A 206 28.56 0.51 -3.62
CA ASP A 206 28.35 -0.84 -3.05
C ASP A 206 27.10 -1.49 -3.66
N LEU A 207 25.98 -0.77 -3.72
CA LEU A 207 24.73 -1.27 -4.30
C LEU A 207 24.87 -1.61 -5.78
N ARG A 208 25.55 -0.74 -6.56
CA ARG A 208 25.84 -1.00 -7.97
C ARG A 208 26.67 -2.27 -8.17
N SER A 209 27.69 -2.47 -7.34
CA SER A 209 28.54 -3.66 -7.40
C SER A 209 27.79 -4.95 -7.09
N ILE A 210 26.95 -4.94 -6.05
CA ILE A 210 26.11 -6.09 -5.67
C ILE A 210 25.14 -6.45 -6.80
N PHE A 211 24.46 -5.48 -7.39
CA PHE A 211 23.45 -5.72 -8.42
C PHE A 211 24.09 -6.11 -9.77
N SER A 212 25.22 -5.50 -10.13
CA SER A 212 25.97 -5.91 -11.32
C SER A 212 26.43 -7.36 -11.23
N GLY A 213 26.85 -7.82 -10.05
CA GLY A 213 27.22 -9.22 -9.83
C GLY A 213 26.04 -10.17 -10.02
N LEU A 214 24.83 -9.78 -9.65
CA LEU A 214 23.61 -10.59 -9.86
C LEU A 214 23.22 -10.66 -11.34
N MET A 215 23.33 -9.55 -12.09
CA MET A 215 23.02 -9.51 -13.53
C MET A 215 23.94 -10.40 -14.38
N GLN A 216 25.16 -10.69 -13.91
CA GLN A 216 26.14 -11.55 -14.61
C GLN A 216 25.93 -13.04 -14.35
N THR A 217 25.06 -13.42 -13.43
CA THR A 217 24.81 -14.82 -13.05
C THR A 217 23.60 -15.45 -13.74
N GLU A 218 22.95 -14.73 -14.65
CA GLU A 218 21.88 -15.18 -15.54
C GLU A 218 22.45 -15.77 -16.82
#